data_2a3eca047b94c68bdd75ece47d60f10f
#
_entry.id   2a3eca047b94c68bdd75ece47d60f10f
#
_cell.length_a   1.000
_cell.length_b   1.000
_cell.length_c   1.000
_cell.angle_alpha   90.00
_cell.angle_beta   90.00
_cell.angle_gamma   90.00
#
_symmetry.space_group_name_H-M   'P 1'
#
loop_
_entity.id
_entity.type
_entity.pdbx_description
1 polymer ?
#
loop_
_entity_poly.entity_id
_entity_poly.type
_entity_poly.pdbx_seq_one_letter_code
_entity_poly.pdbx_strand_id
1 'polypeptide(L)'
;PQIEATNAFDWATEFPEVFDNGGFDFVVGNPPYVEVKNYNVGLPCMASYIKTVYHSCKNGKIDLAIPFIEKGIGILNDKGRLGYIIQKRFFKDQYGKSVRKYLTDTNRYLLNGIYDYEENDLFVGRTTYVAIVVCDKNPANNRDVWYINSADSTKNQLLGAETLSETPWNFESAHLNALRLKLSKDLGTLQDIC
;
A
#
# COMPACT_ATOMS: atom_id res chain seq x y z
N PRO A 1 23.88 -16.62 14.59
CA PRO A 1 23.31 -17.30 15.76
C PRO A 1 21.84 -16.92 16.02
N GLN A 2 21.44 -15.63 15.84
CA GLN A 2 20.06 -15.19 16.04
C GLN A 2 19.13 -15.59 14.89
N ILE A 3 19.62 -15.70 13.68
CA ILE A 3 18.85 -16.10 12.48
C ILE A 3 18.38 -17.55 12.59
N GLU A 4 19.25 -18.45 13.01
CA GLU A 4 18.89 -19.87 13.24
C GLU A 4 17.84 -20.02 14.35
N ALA A 5 17.94 -19.22 15.42
CA ALA A 5 16.99 -19.24 16.53
C ALA A 5 15.58 -18.74 16.14
N THR A 6 15.45 -17.89 15.10
CA THR A 6 14.17 -17.33 14.64
C THR A 6 13.56 -18.11 13.49
N ASN A 7 14.25 -19.14 12.95
CA ASN A 7 13.83 -19.88 11.74
C ASN A 7 13.44 -18.92 10.60
N ALA A 8 14.24 -17.88 10.38
CA ALA A 8 13.98 -16.86 9.39
C ALA A 8 14.08 -17.44 7.97
N PHE A 9 13.06 -17.18 7.15
CA PHE A 9 13.01 -17.62 5.77
C PHE A 9 13.85 -16.68 4.89
N ASP A 10 14.82 -17.23 4.18
CA ASP A 10 15.66 -16.50 3.23
C ASP A 10 15.28 -16.86 1.79
N TRP A 11 14.63 -15.92 1.11
CA TRP A 11 14.14 -16.10 -0.26
C TRP A 11 15.24 -16.44 -1.26
N ALA A 12 16.43 -15.83 -1.14
CA ALA A 12 17.53 -16.06 -2.06
C ALA A 12 18.16 -17.44 -1.88
N THR A 13 18.18 -17.95 -0.64
CA THR A 13 18.65 -19.30 -0.32
C THR A 13 17.67 -20.37 -0.76
N GLU A 14 16.35 -20.11 -0.60
CA GLU A 14 15.31 -21.08 -0.94
C GLU A 14 14.99 -21.13 -2.46
N PHE A 15 15.23 -20.03 -3.18
CA PHE A 15 14.94 -19.91 -4.62
C PHE A 15 16.14 -19.32 -5.38
N PRO A 16 17.32 -19.96 -5.35
CA PRO A 16 18.54 -19.38 -5.93
C PRO A 16 18.39 -19.11 -7.43
N GLU A 17 17.77 -20.01 -8.19
CA GLU A 17 17.57 -19.84 -9.63
C GLU A 17 16.68 -18.64 -9.99
N VAL A 18 15.74 -18.27 -9.12
CA VAL A 18 14.89 -17.09 -9.32
C VAL A 18 15.71 -15.82 -9.09
N PHE A 19 16.53 -15.80 -8.04
CA PHE A 19 17.33 -14.62 -7.69
C PHE A 19 18.55 -14.44 -8.60
N ASP A 20 19.09 -15.51 -9.16
CA ASP A 20 20.10 -15.45 -10.22
C ASP A 20 19.54 -14.78 -11.49
N ASN A 21 18.22 -14.86 -11.72
CA ASN A 21 17.50 -14.18 -12.78
C ASN A 21 16.88 -12.83 -12.35
N GLY A 22 17.28 -12.28 -11.20
CA GLY A 22 16.91 -10.94 -10.72
C GLY A 22 15.68 -10.88 -9.83
N GLY A 23 15.00 -12.00 -9.53
CA GLY A 23 13.82 -12.09 -8.68
C GLY A 23 12.56 -12.61 -9.38
N PHE A 24 11.43 -12.52 -8.69
CA PHE A 24 10.14 -13.03 -9.18
C PHE A 24 9.50 -12.11 -10.22
N ASP A 25 8.82 -12.67 -11.23
CA ASP A 25 8.00 -11.91 -12.18
C ASP A 25 6.71 -11.40 -11.53
N PHE A 26 6.09 -12.24 -10.68
CA PHE A 26 4.85 -11.91 -10.00
C PHE A 26 4.91 -12.31 -8.53
N VAL A 27 4.43 -11.42 -7.68
CA VAL A 27 4.20 -11.70 -6.25
C VAL A 27 2.75 -11.37 -5.94
N VAL A 28 1.98 -12.37 -5.56
CA VAL A 28 0.56 -12.23 -5.19
C VAL A 28 0.31 -12.75 -3.80
N GLY A 29 -0.61 -12.12 -3.06
CA GLY A 29 -0.88 -12.58 -1.70
C GLY A 29 -1.96 -11.80 -0.97
N ASN A 30 -2.25 -12.32 0.21
CA ASN A 30 -3.13 -11.72 1.21
C ASN A 30 -2.34 -11.60 2.52
N PRO A 31 -1.60 -10.50 2.73
CA PRO A 31 -0.83 -10.29 3.95
C PRO A 31 -1.69 -10.26 5.20
N PRO A 32 -1.14 -10.57 6.38
CA PRO A 32 -1.89 -10.56 7.64
C PRO A 32 -2.30 -9.14 8.04
N TYR A 33 -3.59 -8.94 8.41
CA TYR A 33 -4.16 -7.66 8.85
C TYR A 33 -4.07 -7.53 10.37
N VAL A 34 -2.86 -7.32 10.89
CA VAL A 34 -2.61 -7.30 12.33
C VAL A 34 -1.69 -6.15 12.70
N GLU A 35 -2.08 -5.36 13.71
CA GLU A 35 -1.22 -4.32 14.24
C GLU A 35 -0.01 -4.94 14.98
N VAL A 36 1.19 -4.48 14.66
CA VAL A 36 2.45 -4.99 15.22
C VAL A 36 2.51 -4.89 16.74
N LYS A 37 1.84 -3.90 17.35
CA LYS A 37 1.77 -3.78 18.81
C LYS A 37 1.21 -5.05 19.51
N ASN A 38 0.35 -5.82 18.82
CA ASN A 38 -0.24 -7.04 19.35
C ASN A 38 0.78 -8.19 19.43
N TYR A 39 1.91 -8.08 18.74
CA TYR A 39 3.03 -9.03 18.78
C TYR A 39 4.09 -8.69 19.83
N ASN A 40 4.04 -7.48 20.43
CA ASN A 40 5.05 -7.04 21.39
C ASN A 40 5.14 -7.91 22.64
N VAL A 41 4.10 -8.67 22.98
CA VAL A 41 4.11 -9.62 24.11
C VAL A 41 5.00 -10.83 23.81
N GLY A 42 5.01 -11.29 22.54
CA GLY A 42 5.82 -12.44 22.11
C GLY A 42 7.15 -12.08 21.43
N LEU A 43 7.20 -10.91 20.77
CA LEU A 43 8.34 -10.45 19.97
C LEU A 43 8.59 -8.95 20.16
N PRO A 44 9.09 -8.51 21.33
CA PRO A 44 9.19 -7.08 21.67
C PRO A 44 10.11 -6.28 20.73
N CYS A 45 11.07 -6.93 20.07
CA CYS A 45 11.99 -6.28 19.14
C CYS A 45 11.41 -6.14 17.71
N MET A 46 10.27 -6.76 17.40
CA MET A 46 9.72 -6.80 16.03
C MET A 46 9.36 -5.39 15.52
N ALA A 47 8.68 -4.59 16.34
CA ALA A 47 8.28 -3.23 15.93
C ALA A 47 9.50 -2.34 15.65
N SER A 48 10.55 -2.46 16.47
CA SER A 48 11.80 -1.72 16.27
C SER A 48 12.51 -2.17 14.99
N TYR A 49 12.62 -3.48 14.79
CA TYR A 49 13.20 -4.06 13.57
C TYR A 49 12.48 -3.58 12.31
N ILE A 50 11.14 -3.69 12.26
CA ILE A 50 10.33 -3.29 11.11
C ILE A 50 10.54 -1.81 10.81
N LYS A 51 10.52 -0.92 11.81
CA LYS A 51 10.76 0.52 11.63
C LYS A 51 12.16 0.84 11.12
N THR A 52 13.15 0.04 11.48
CA THR A 52 14.53 0.25 11.05
C THR A 52 14.75 -0.20 9.61
N VAL A 53 14.18 -1.35 9.24
CA VAL A 53 14.42 -2.01 7.96
C VAL A 53 13.52 -1.46 6.84
N TYR A 54 12.23 -1.21 7.12
CA TYR A 54 11.26 -0.85 6.09
C TYR A 54 10.96 0.65 6.05
N HIS A 55 11.15 1.26 4.88
CA HIS A 55 10.88 2.68 4.64
C HIS A 55 9.40 3.02 4.76
N SER A 56 8.53 2.10 4.33
CA SER A 56 7.08 2.21 4.42
C SER A 56 6.54 2.24 5.86
N CYS A 57 7.37 1.85 6.85
CA CYS A 57 6.97 1.66 8.24
C CYS A 57 7.59 2.66 9.23
N LYS A 58 8.23 3.73 8.76
CA LYS A 58 8.99 4.66 9.63
C LYS A 58 8.14 5.42 10.64
N ASN A 59 6.87 5.66 10.35
CA ASN A 59 6.00 6.51 11.18
C ASN A 59 4.72 5.79 11.62
N GLY A 60 4.27 6.12 12.84
CA GLY A 60 2.97 5.75 13.35
C GLY A 60 2.82 4.29 13.80
N LYS A 61 1.58 3.86 13.86
CA LYS A 61 1.20 2.45 14.09
C LYS A 61 1.55 1.64 12.85
N ILE A 62 1.96 0.40 13.04
CA ILE A 62 2.33 -0.49 11.95
C ILE A 62 1.30 -1.61 11.86
N ASP A 63 0.67 -1.73 10.70
CA ASP A 63 -0.02 -2.93 10.29
C ASP A 63 0.98 -3.84 9.55
N LEU A 64 0.97 -5.15 9.83
CA LEU A 64 1.91 -6.09 9.20
C LEU A 64 1.78 -6.14 7.68
N ALA A 65 0.62 -5.86 7.12
CA ALA A 65 0.46 -5.81 5.66
C ALA A 65 1.41 -4.81 4.98
N ILE A 66 1.80 -3.73 5.69
CA ILE A 66 2.66 -2.68 5.13
C ILE A 66 4.09 -3.16 4.82
N PRO A 67 4.84 -3.75 5.77
CA PRO A 67 6.17 -4.29 5.46
C PRO A 67 6.13 -5.44 4.44
N PHE A 68 5.00 -6.18 4.35
CA PHE A 68 4.82 -7.18 3.28
C PHE A 68 4.79 -6.55 1.89
N ILE A 69 4.17 -5.38 1.71
CA ILE A 69 4.19 -4.66 0.43
C ILE A 69 5.64 -4.34 0.02
N GLU A 70 6.40 -3.71 0.91
CA GLU A 70 7.79 -3.33 0.61
C GLU A 70 8.67 -4.56 0.37
N LYS A 71 8.53 -5.61 1.20
CA LYS A 71 9.24 -6.87 1.00
C LYS A 71 8.86 -7.55 -0.31
N GLY A 72 7.55 -7.61 -0.62
CA GLY A 72 7.05 -8.20 -1.87
C GLY A 72 7.61 -7.48 -3.10
N ILE A 73 7.64 -6.15 -3.11
CA ILE A 73 8.27 -5.36 -4.17
C ILE A 73 9.79 -5.62 -4.21
N GLY A 74 10.42 -5.79 -3.04
CA GLY A 74 11.87 -6.03 -2.93
C GLY A 74 12.32 -7.32 -3.60
N ILE A 75 11.50 -8.37 -3.60
CA ILE A 75 11.82 -9.68 -4.19
C ILE A 75 11.41 -9.83 -5.67
N LEU A 76 10.78 -8.82 -6.27
CA LEU A 76 10.48 -8.80 -7.71
C LEU A 76 11.74 -8.56 -8.54
N ASN A 77 11.77 -9.07 -9.76
CA ASN A 77 12.69 -8.62 -10.79
C ASN A 77 12.31 -7.24 -11.33
N ASP A 78 13.14 -6.64 -12.18
CA ASP A 78 12.94 -5.27 -12.68
C ASP A 78 11.65 -5.05 -13.51
N LYS A 79 11.05 -6.11 -14.04
CA LYS A 79 9.78 -6.07 -14.79
C LYS A 79 8.63 -6.65 -13.96
N GLY A 80 8.90 -7.03 -12.74
CA GLY A 80 7.98 -7.75 -11.87
C GLY A 80 6.83 -6.89 -11.35
N ARG A 81 5.74 -7.57 -11.05
CA ARG A 81 4.49 -6.96 -10.57
C ARG A 81 4.00 -7.62 -9.29
N LEU A 82 3.59 -6.80 -8.33
CA LEU A 82 2.96 -7.22 -7.09
C LEU A 82 1.45 -6.99 -7.17
N GLY A 83 0.67 -7.95 -6.66
CA GLY A 83 -0.77 -7.82 -6.46
C GLY A 83 -1.19 -8.33 -5.09
N TYR A 84 -1.48 -7.42 -4.16
CA TYR A 84 -1.90 -7.77 -2.80
C TYR A 84 -3.31 -7.31 -2.50
N ILE A 85 -4.10 -8.22 -1.90
CA ILE A 85 -5.36 -7.84 -1.24
C ILE A 85 -5.05 -7.35 0.16
N ILE A 86 -5.40 -6.11 0.50
CA ILE A 86 -5.05 -5.46 1.77
C ILE A 86 -6.18 -4.59 2.30
N GLN A 87 -6.16 -4.28 3.59
CA GLN A 87 -7.08 -3.32 4.19
C GLN A 87 -6.82 -1.92 3.64
N LYS A 88 -7.88 -1.26 3.13
CA LYS A 88 -7.77 0.08 2.55
C LYS A 88 -7.66 1.23 3.57
N ARG A 89 -7.64 0.94 4.87
CA ARG A 89 -7.47 1.95 5.92
C ARG A 89 -6.25 2.85 5.71
N PHE A 90 -5.14 2.30 5.22
CA PHE A 90 -3.95 3.11 4.96
C PHE A 90 -4.14 4.17 3.87
N PHE A 91 -5.20 4.10 3.04
CA PHE A 91 -5.50 5.15 2.07
C PHE A 91 -5.82 6.49 2.75
N LYS A 92 -6.49 6.46 3.90
CA LYS A 92 -6.97 7.67 4.60
C LYS A 92 -6.28 7.94 5.94
N ASP A 93 -5.92 6.90 6.67
CA ASP A 93 -5.40 7.03 8.03
C ASP A 93 -3.99 7.64 8.08
N GLN A 94 -3.68 8.32 9.18
CA GLN A 94 -2.37 8.95 9.40
C GLN A 94 -1.21 7.94 9.37
N TYR A 95 -1.42 6.73 9.89
CA TYR A 95 -0.38 5.69 9.88
C TYR A 95 0.01 5.27 8.45
N GLY A 96 -0.87 5.46 7.46
CA GLY A 96 -0.64 5.18 6.06
C GLY A 96 0.30 6.16 5.35
N LYS A 97 0.66 7.29 5.98
CA LYS A 97 1.48 8.33 5.35
C LYS A 97 2.78 7.79 4.74
N SER A 98 3.53 6.98 5.50
CA SER A 98 4.83 6.45 5.03
C SER A 98 4.68 5.47 3.86
N VAL A 99 3.68 4.59 3.88
CA VAL A 99 3.45 3.66 2.77
C VAL A 99 2.92 4.39 1.54
N ARG A 100 2.02 5.37 1.70
CA ARG A 100 1.58 6.20 0.57
C ARG A 100 2.76 6.90 -0.08
N LYS A 101 3.63 7.54 0.72
CA LYS A 101 4.86 8.15 0.25
C LYS A 101 5.75 7.15 -0.48
N TYR A 102 5.94 5.96 0.07
CA TYR A 102 6.76 4.91 -0.53
C TYR A 102 6.23 4.46 -1.90
N LEU A 103 4.90 4.32 -2.04
CA LEU A 103 4.25 3.88 -3.27
C LEU A 103 4.19 4.97 -4.35
N THR A 104 4.17 6.25 -3.95
CA THR A 104 4.03 7.40 -4.84
C THR A 104 5.29 8.27 -4.90
N ASP A 105 6.45 7.73 -4.51
CA ASP A 105 7.73 8.43 -4.62
C ASP A 105 7.99 8.84 -6.07
N THR A 106 8.23 10.13 -6.29
CA THR A 106 8.40 10.72 -7.62
C THR A 106 9.57 10.14 -8.42
N ASN A 107 10.56 9.57 -7.74
CA ASN A 107 11.73 8.98 -8.40
C ASN A 107 11.45 7.56 -8.92
N ARG A 108 10.51 6.84 -8.28
CA ARG A 108 10.10 5.50 -8.68
C ARG A 108 8.66 5.25 -8.27
N TYR A 109 7.73 5.76 -9.02
CA TYR A 109 6.32 5.63 -8.76
C TYR A 109 5.88 4.17 -8.94
N LEU A 110 5.68 3.46 -7.83
CA LEU A 110 5.48 2.01 -7.83
C LEU A 110 4.01 1.61 -8.05
N LEU A 111 3.08 2.49 -7.66
CA LEU A 111 1.65 2.19 -7.72
C LEU A 111 1.16 2.18 -9.18
N ASN A 112 0.54 1.09 -9.59
CA ASN A 112 -0.03 0.89 -10.93
C ASN A 112 -1.55 0.88 -10.92
N GLY A 113 -2.17 0.23 -9.92
CA GLY A 113 -3.63 0.12 -9.87
C GLY A 113 -4.18 -0.18 -8.48
N ILE A 114 -5.44 0.20 -8.30
CA ILE A 114 -6.24 -0.05 -7.11
C ILE A 114 -7.58 -0.59 -7.54
N TYR A 115 -7.95 -1.78 -7.05
CA TYR A 115 -9.27 -2.38 -7.21
C TYR A 115 -9.99 -2.34 -5.86
N ASP A 116 -10.89 -1.38 -5.69
CA ASP A 116 -11.61 -1.14 -4.44
C ASP A 116 -12.92 -1.94 -4.40
N TYR A 117 -13.05 -2.82 -3.43
CA TYR A 117 -14.27 -3.62 -3.20
C TYR A 117 -15.32 -2.90 -2.35
N GLU A 118 -15.05 -1.64 -1.93
CA GLU A 118 -15.92 -0.84 -1.06
C GLU A 118 -16.44 -1.60 0.16
N GLU A 119 -17.78 -1.74 0.26
CA GLU A 119 -18.47 -2.38 1.38
C GLU A 119 -18.84 -3.84 1.08
N ASN A 120 -18.39 -4.38 -0.07
CA ASN A 120 -18.66 -5.77 -0.38
C ASN A 120 -17.89 -6.68 0.58
N ASP A 121 -18.60 -7.48 1.35
CA ASP A 121 -18.05 -8.50 2.24
C ASP A 121 -17.43 -9.63 1.43
N LEU A 122 -16.17 -9.47 1.04
CA LEU A 122 -15.38 -10.54 0.40
C LEU A 122 -15.11 -11.70 1.36
N PHE A 123 -15.20 -11.45 2.67
CA PHE A 123 -14.96 -12.43 3.70
C PHE A 123 -16.22 -12.63 4.55
N VAL A 124 -16.82 -13.82 4.46
CA VAL A 124 -18.04 -14.17 5.18
C VAL A 124 -17.86 -13.93 6.70
N GLY A 125 -18.73 -13.09 7.26
CA GLY A 125 -18.77 -12.82 8.70
C GLY A 125 -17.71 -11.85 9.23
N ARG A 126 -17.04 -11.07 8.37
CA ARG A 126 -16.09 -10.02 8.77
C ARG A 126 -16.28 -8.77 7.94
N THR A 127 -16.60 -7.66 8.58
CA THR A 127 -16.62 -6.33 7.94
C THR A 127 -15.21 -5.81 7.78
N THR A 128 -14.53 -6.23 6.73
CA THR A 128 -13.16 -5.77 6.44
C THR A 128 -13.15 -5.11 5.07
N TYR A 129 -12.99 -3.80 5.05
CA TYR A 129 -12.86 -3.03 3.81
C TYR A 129 -11.49 -3.27 3.19
N VAL A 130 -11.47 -3.94 2.05
CA VAL A 130 -10.25 -4.33 1.35
C VAL A 130 -10.19 -3.74 -0.06
N ALA A 131 -8.98 -3.64 -0.56
CA ALA A 131 -8.69 -3.36 -1.96
C ALA A 131 -7.53 -4.25 -2.43
N ILE A 132 -7.48 -4.54 -3.73
CA ILE A 132 -6.28 -5.07 -4.35
C ILE A 132 -5.43 -3.88 -4.78
N VAL A 133 -4.19 -3.86 -4.30
CA VAL A 133 -3.19 -2.87 -4.72
C VAL A 133 -2.21 -3.57 -5.65
N VAL A 134 -2.01 -2.98 -6.83
CA VAL A 134 -1.09 -3.46 -7.85
C VAL A 134 0.08 -2.50 -7.94
N CYS A 135 1.30 -3.03 -7.84
CA CYS A 135 2.53 -2.26 -7.93
C CYS A 135 3.48 -2.88 -8.95
N ASP A 136 4.19 -2.04 -9.68
CA ASP A 136 5.27 -2.44 -10.59
C ASP A 136 6.62 -2.09 -9.97
N LYS A 137 7.63 -2.97 -10.11
CA LYS A 137 8.99 -2.76 -9.58
C LYS A 137 9.64 -1.52 -10.20
N ASN A 138 9.61 -1.45 -11.52
CA ASN A 138 10.06 -0.32 -12.31
C ASN A 138 8.95 0.05 -13.29
N PRO A 139 8.03 0.94 -12.93
CA PRO A 139 6.99 1.37 -13.84
C PRO A 139 7.63 2.07 -15.04
N ALA A 140 7.09 1.79 -16.24
CA ALA A 140 7.41 2.54 -17.44
C ALA A 140 7.11 4.04 -17.21
N ASN A 141 7.46 4.90 -18.17
CA ASN A 141 7.28 6.36 -18.06
C ASN A 141 5.84 6.82 -17.80
N ASN A 142 4.86 5.94 -17.96
CA ASN A 142 3.46 6.21 -17.58
C ASN A 142 3.26 5.97 -16.09
N ARG A 143 2.93 7.02 -15.36
CA ARG A 143 2.69 7.03 -13.90
C ARG A 143 1.21 7.10 -13.55
N ASP A 144 0.33 6.84 -14.52
CA ASP A 144 -1.10 6.83 -14.27
C ASP A 144 -1.52 5.58 -13.50
N VAL A 145 -2.41 5.77 -12.53
CA VAL A 145 -2.91 4.72 -11.65
C VAL A 145 -4.36 4.42 -12.00
N TRP A 146 -4.66 3.19 -12.34
CA TRP A 146 -6.03 2.73 -12.52
C TRP A 146 -6.71 2.59 -11.15
N TYR A 147 -7.81 3.32 -10.96
CA TYR A 147 -8.74 3.11 -9.86
C TYR A 147 -10.02 2.49 -10.40
N ILE A 148 -10.36 1.30 -9.91
CA ILE A 148 -11.56 0.56 -10.27
C ILE A 148 -12.35 0.29 -9.01
N ASN A 149 -13.60 0.72 -9.01
CA ASN A 149 -14.54 0.48 -7.93
C ASN A 149 -15.50 -0.64 -8.32
N SER A 150 -15.59 -1.70 -7.52
CA SER A 150 -16.40 -2.88 -7.84
C SER A 150 -17.91 -2.65 -7.66
N ALA A 151 -18.30 -1.70 -6.81
CA ALA A 151 -19.70 -1.41 -6.50
C ALA A 151 -20.27 -0.28 -7.37
N ASP A 152 -19.43 0.67 -7.78
CA ASP A 152 -19.85 1.85 -8.53
C ASP A 152 -18.86 2.19 -9.65
N SER A 153 -19.18 1.72 -10.85
CA SER A 153 -18.33 1.95 -12.03
C SER A 153 -18.20 3.43 -12.42
N THR A 154 -19.08 4.32 -11.93
CA THR A 154 -18.97 5.77 -12.18
C THR A 154 -17.75 6.39 -11.47
N LYS A 155 -17.20 5.71 -10.48
CA LYS A 155 -15.96 6.09 -9.78
C LYS A 155 -14.70 5.59 -10.47
N ASN A 156 -14.81 4.72 -11.49
CA ASN A 156 -13.66 4.23 -12.23
C ASN A 156 -12.95 5.38 -12.93
N GLN A 157 -11.65 5.49 -12.71
CA GLN A 157 -10.87 6.60 -13.24
C GLN A 157 -9.40 6.24 -13.42
N LEU A 158 -8.76 6.95 -14.32
CA LEU A 158 -7.31 6.97 -14.45
C LEU A 158 -6.80 8.21 -13.71
N LEU A 159 -6.00 7.98 -12.68
CA LEU A 159 -5.43 9.02 -11.81
C LEU A 159 -4.02 9.35 -12.29
N GLY A 160 -3.76 10.60 -12.61
CA GLY A 160 -2.40 11.06 -12.87
C GLY A 160 -1.53 10.97 -11.60
N ALA A 161 -0.23 10.80 -11.80
CA ALA A 161 0.72 10.62 -10.69
C ALA A 161 0.70 11.75 -9.65
N GLU A 162 0.34 12.98 -10.10
CA GLU A 162 0.27 14.16 -9.25
C GLU A 162 -0.94 14.15 -8.30
N THR A 163 -1.94 13.31 -8.55
CA THR A 163 -3.16 13.26 -7.73
C THR A 163 -3.02 12.42 -6.47
N LEU A 164 -2.05 11.51 -6.46
CA LEU A 164 -1.76 10.64 -5.33
C LEU A 164 -0.39 10.97 -4.74
N SER A 165 -0.35 11.18 -3.44
CA SER A 165 0.86 11.55 -2.71
C SER A 165 0.87 10.90 -1.32
N GLU A 166 1.70 11.39 -0.42
CA GLU A 166 1.69 10.96 0.99
C GLU A 166 0.43 11.38 1.76
N THR A 167 -0.37 12.34 1.22
CA THR A 167 -1.63 12.79 1.80
C THR A 167 -2.71 11.70 1.70
N PRO A 168 -3.81 11.79 2.48
CA PRO A 168 -4.92 10.86 2.35
C PRO A 168 -5.46 10.80 0.92
N TRP A 169 -5.62 9.58 0.41
CA TRP A 169 -6.15 9.37 -0.94
C TRP A 169 -7.67 9.44 -0.95
N ASN A 170 -8.21 10.17 -1.91
CA ASN A 170 -9.64 10.30 -2.13
C ASN A 170 -10.00 9.87 -3.56
N PHE A 171 -10.90 8.91 -3.68
CA PHE A 171 -11.32 8.31 -4.92
C PHE A 171 -12.77 8.69 -5.30
N GLU A 172 -13.20 9.88 -4.91
CA GLU A 172 -14.48 10.42 -5.37
C GLU A 172 -14.45 10.66 -6.89
N SER A 173 -15.62 10.67 -7.50
CA SER A 173 -15.73 10.98 -8.94
C SER A 173 -15.11 12.35 -9.27
N ALA A 174 -14.59 12.51 -10.48
CA ALA A 174 -13.97 13.76 -10.92
C ALA A 174 -14.89 14.97 -10.71
N HIS A 175 -16.22 14.79 -10.88
CA HIS A 175 -17.22 15.84 -10.64
C HIS A 175 -17.29 16.27 -9.16
N LEU A 176 -17.32 15.31 -8.23
CA LEU A 176 -17.35 15.60 -6.79
C LEU A 176 -16.04 16.23 -6.33
N ASN A 177 -14.89 15.76 -6.84
CA ASN A 177 -13.60 16.38 -6.56
C ASN A 177 -13.54 17.83 -7.08
N ALA A 178 -14.05 18.12 -8.25
CA ALA A 178 -14.12 19.49 -8.78
C ALA A 178 -15.04 20.39 -7.94
N LEU A 179 -16.18 19.85 -7.50
CA LEU A 179 -17.10 20.57 -6.60
C LEU A 179 -16.45 20.87 -5.26
N ARG A 180 -15.79 19.88 -4.65
CA ARG A 180 -15.07 20.03 -3.38
C ARG A 180 -13.98 21.06 -3.46
N LEU A 181 -13.19 21.06 -4.55
CA LEU A 181 -12.14 22.07 -4.78
C LEU A 181 -12.71 23.49 -4.92
N LYS A 182 -13.87 23.65 -5.58
CA LYS A 182 -14.56 24.94 -5.64
C LYS A 182 -15.03 25.38 -4.25
N LEU A 183 -15.71 24.50 -3.52
CA LEU A 183 -16.20 24.80 -2.18
C LEU A 183 -15.08 25.15 -1.20
N SER A 184 -13.94 24.45 -1.26
CA SER A 184 -12.80 24.74 -0.39
C SER A 184 -12.12 26.08 -0.71
N LYS A 185 -12.19 26.55 -1.97
CA LYS A 185 -11.69 27.87 -2.36
C LYS A 185 -12.63 29.01 -1.94
N ASP A 186 -13.93 28.77 -2.02
CA ASP A 186 -14.95 29.80 -1.78
C ASP A 186 -15.32 29.94 -0.31
N LEU A 187 -15.23 28.86 0.47
CA LEU A 187 -15.69 28.82 1.87
C LEU A 187 -14.55 28.77 2.91
N GLY A 188 -13.31 28.60 2.47
CA GLY A 188 -12.20 28.34 3.40
C GLY A 188 -12.31 27.01 4.13
N THR A 189 -11.44 26.78 5.09
CA THR A 189 -11.51 25.62 6.00
C THR A 189 -11.94 26.06 7.39
N LEU A 190 -12.47 25.12 8.19
CA LEU A 190 -12.80 25.40 9.61
C LEU A 190 -11.60 25.94 10.41
N GLN A 191 -10.38 25.64 9.96
CA GLN A 191 -9.15 26.19 10.53
C GLN A 191 -8.96 27.68 10.23
N ASP A 192 -9.59 28.20 9.18
CA ASP A 192 -9.52 29.62 8.82
C ASP A 192 -10.50 30.46 9.63
N ILE A 193 -11.39 29.80 10.41
CA ILE A 193 -12.46 30.43 11.18
C ILE A 193 -12.22 30.35 12.70
N CYS A 194 -11.29 29.47 13.13
CA CYS A 194 -10.85 29.31 14.52
C CYS A 194 -9.44 29.84 14.70
#